data_d5bc5184cd9f106fe4cfacef4fb10619
#
_entry.id   d5bc5184cd9f106fe4cfacef4fb10619
#
_cell.length_a   1.000
_cell.length_b   1.000
_cell.length_c   1.000
_cell.angle_alpha   90.00
_cell.angle_beta   90.00
_cell.angle_gamma   90.00
#
_symmetry.space_group_name_H-M   'P 1'
#
loop_
_entity.id
_entity.type
_entity.pdbx_description
1 polymer ?
#
loop_
_entity_poly.entity_id
_entity_poly.type
_entity_poly.pdbx_seq_one_letter_code
_entity_poly.pdbx_strand_id
1 'polypeptide(L)'
;AAAAAAAPAKAAEPAKPAAPAAPAAAPAAAPQAGSYAGAADIECDMLVLGAGPGGYSAAFRAADLGMKTVLVERYSTLGGVCLNVGCIPSKALLHTALVIDEAEALASHGISFGKPEIDLDKLRDFKSGVVKKLTTGLAGMAKARKVEVVTGVGAFVDPHHMEVQGDGGKKVVKFKQAIIAAGSESVKLPFLPDDPRIVDSTGALELRQQPKRMLVIGGGII
;
A
#
# COMPACT_ATOMS: atom_id res chain seq x y z
N ALA A 1 -2.96 5.70 49.38
CA ALA A 1 -4.10 5.63 48.47
C ALA A 1 -4.10 4.26 47.76
N ALA A 2 -5.20 3.51 47.96
CA ALA A 2 -5.32 2.11 47.57
C ALA A 2 -5.33 1.94 46.05
N ALA A 3 -4.48 1.05 45.54
CA ALA A 3 -4.53 0.58 44.15
C ALA A 3 -5.76 -0.34 44.00
N ALA A 4 -6.67 0.03 43.12
CA ALA A 4 -7.79 -0.83 42.75
C ALA A 4 -7.26 -1.96 41.84
N ALA A 5 -7.35 -3.20 42.34
CA ALA A 5 -7.01 -4.39 41.55
C ALA A 5 -8.04 -4.56 40.43
N ALA A 6 -7.56 -4.60 39.20
CA ALA A 6 -8.37 -4.92 38.03
C ALA A 6 -8.84 -6.38 38.10
N ALA A 7 -10.15 -6.61 37.95
CA ALA A 7 -10.73 -7.95 37.89
C ALA A 7 -10.20 -8.72 36.64
N PRO A 8 -10.00 -10.06 36.77
CA PRO A 8 -9.51 -10.84 35.64
C PRO A 8 -10.54 -10.86 34.50
N ALA A 9 -10.08 -10.59 33.29
CA ALA A 9 -10.88 -10.69 32.08
C ALA A 9 -11.40 -12.13 31.93
N LYS A 10 -12.72 -12.27 31.75
CA LYS A 10 -13.39 -13.54 31.49
C LYS A 10 -12.83 -14.10 30.14
N ALA A 11 -12.27 -15.30 30.18
CA ALA A 11 -11.81 -15.99 29.00
C ALA A 11 -12.94 -16.10 27.95
N ALA A 12 -12.66 -15.70 26.73
CA ALA A 12 -13.61 -15.83 25.64
C ALA A 12 -13.85 -17.33 25.35
N GLU A 13 -15.11 -17.73 25.25
CA GLU A 13 -15.50 -19.07 24.83
C GLU A 13 -14.95 -19.33 23.40
N PRO A 14 -14.46 -20.56 23.13
CA PRO A 14 -13.99 -20.88 21.79
C PRO A 14 -15.15 -20.79 20.78
N ALA A 15 -14.93 -20.05 19.72
CA ALA A 15 -15.90 -19.88 18.62
C ALA A 15 -16.31 -21.25 18.05
N LYS A 16 -17.62 -21.47 17.97
CA LYS A 16 -18.21 -22.67 17.35
C LYS A 16 -17.68 -22.81 15.91
N PRO A 17 -17.24 -24.02 15.48
CA PRO A 17 -16.78 -24.21 14.11
C PRO A 17 -17.83 -23.74 13.10
N ALA A 18 -17.42 -22.93 12.14
CA ALA A 18 -18.30 -22.52 11.06
C ALA A 18 -18.76 -23.76 10.27
N ALA A 19 -20.04 -23.80 9.92
CA ALA A 19 -20.59 -24.83 9.06
C ALA A 19 -19.83 -24.85 7.71
N PRO A 20 -19.63 -26.01 7.07
CA PRO A 20 -18.98 -26.08 5.78
C PRO A 20 -19.72 -25.20 4.77
N ALA A 21 -18.97 -24.32 4.10
CA ALA A 21 -19.51 -23.47 3.05
C ALA A 21 -20.16 -24.33 1.96
N ALA A 22 -21.36 -23.96 1.51
CA ALA A 22 -22.01 -24.58 0.37
C ALA A 22 -21.06 -24.54 -0.85
N PRO A 23 -21.07 -25.58 -1.72
CA PRO A 23 -20.22 -25.58 -2.89
C PRO A 23 -20.50 -24.33 -3.74
N ALA A 24 -19.43 -23.59 -4.05
CA ALA A 24 -19.52 -22.42 -4.90
C ALA A 24 -20.18 -22.81 -6.22
N ALA A 25 -21.20 -22.05 -6.64
CA ALA A 25 -21.80 -22.21 -7.95
C ALA A 25 -20.69 -22.16 -9.01
N ALA A 26 -20.79 -23.05 -10.03
CA ALA A 26 -19.82 -23.03 -11.13
C ALA A 26 -19.76 -21.63 -11.74
N PRO A 27 -18.56 -21.11 -12.02
CA PRO A 27 -18.42 -19.77 -12.57
C PRO A 27 -19.22 -19.68 -13.87
N ALA A 28 -20.07 -18.67 -13.98
CA ALA A 28 -20.74 -18.34 -15.23
C ALA A 28 -19.65 -18.20 -16.32
N ALA A 29 -19.94 -18.70 -17.52
CA ALA A 29 -19.00 -18.61 -18.64
C ALA A 29 -18.52 -17.16 -18.77
N ALA A 30 -17.20 -16.96 -18.68
CA ALA A 30 -16.62 -15.64 -18.82
C ALA A 30 -17.04 -15.04 -20.16
N PRO A 31 -17.42 -13.76 -20.24
CA PRO A 31 -17.68 -13.12 -21.51
C PRO A 31 -16.47 -13.31 -22.41
N GLN A 32 -16.68 -13.73 -23.66
CA GLN A 32 -15.59 -13.86 -24.62
C GLN A 32 -14.98 -12.47 -24.84
N ALA A 33 -13.74 -12.31 -24.44
CA ALA A 33 -13.02 -11.07 -24.68
C ALA A 33 -12.89 -10.87 -26.20
N GLY A 34 -13.26 -9.69 -26.70
CA GLY A 34 -13.02 -9.31 -28.09
C GLY A 34 -11.54 -9.37 -28.40
N SER A 35 -11.18 -9.67 -29.64
CA SER A 35 -9.79 -9.56 -30.08
C SER A 35 -9.48 -8.10 -30.45
N TYR A 36 -8.41 -7.54 -29.90
CA TYR A 36 -7.93 -6.23 -30.27
C TYR A 36 -7.28 -6.27 -31.67
N ALA A 37 -7.84 -5.50 -32.62
CA ALA A 37 -7.38 -5.47 -34.01
C ALA A 37 -6.41 -4.32 -34.32
N GLY A 38 -6.10 -3.47 -33.33
CA GLY A 38 -5.19 -2.33 -33.49
C GLY A 38 -3.72 -2.72 -33.35
N ALA A 39 -2.83 -1.77 -33.67
CA ALA A 39 -1.40 -1.92 -33.43
C ALA A 39 -1.10 -1.71 -31.93
N ALA A 40 -0.13 -2.45 -31.39
CA ALA A 40 0.39 -2.23 -30.05
C ALA A 40 1.59 -1.26 -30.11
N ASP A 41 1.63 -0.34 -29.15
CA ASP A 41 2.76 0.60 -29.00
C ASP A 41 3.97 -0.07 -28.35
N ILE A 42 3.72 -1.04 -27.47
CA ILE A 42 4.74 -1.78 -26.73
C ILE A 42 4.41 -3.27 -26.77
N GLU A 43 5.43 -4.11 -27.01
CA GLU A 43 5.30 -5.56 -26.88
C GLU A 43 6.24 -6.08 -25.79
N CYS A 44 5.77 -7.02 -24.95
CA CYS A 44 6.56 -7.62 -23.87
C CYS A 44 6.24 -9.10 -23.66
N ASP A 45 7.11 -9.80 -22.93
CA ASP A 45 6.87 -11.17 -22.50
C ASP A 45 5.99 -11.20 -21.23
N MET A 46 6.29 -10.30 -20.27
CA MET A 46 5.59 -10.17 -19.01
C MET A 46 5.08 -8.75 -18.81
N LEU A 47 3.78 -8.62 -18.60
CA LEU A 47 3.15 -7.40 -18.11
C LEU A 47 2.81 -7.56 -16.64
N VAL A 48 3.15 -6.57 -15.82
CA VAL A 48 2.75 -6.52 -14.40
C VAL A 48 1.90 -5.28 -14.18
N LEU A 49 0.67 -5.46 -13.71
CA LEU A 49 -0.24 -4.37 -13.38
C LEU A 49 -0.17 -4.06 -11.89
N GLY A 50 0.31 -2.85 -11.57
CA GLY A 50 0.51 -2.35 -10.21
C GLY A 50 1.95 -2.51 -9.72
N ALA A 51 2.51 -1.44 -9.16
CA ALA A 51 3.90 -1.37 -8.69
C ALA A 51 4.04 -1.37 -7.16
N GLY A 52 3.08 -1.96 -6.45
CA GLY A 52 3.22 -2.29 -5.03
C GLY A 52 4.24 -3.43 -4.79
N PRO A 53 4.45 -3.86 -3.53
CA PRO A 53 5.45 -4.88 -3.19
C PRO A 53 5.34 -6.17 -3.99
N GLY A 54 4.14 -6.65 -4.25
CA GLY A 54 3.92 -7.82 -5.11
C GLY A 54 4.30 -7.55 -6.57
N GLY A 55 3.92 -6.37 -7.08
CA GLY A 55 4.13 -6.02 -8.48
C GLY A 55 5.59 -5.75 -8.83
N TYR A 56 6.27 -4.86 -8.11
CA TYR A 56 7.69 -4.60 -8.43
C TYR A 56 8.56 -5.84 -8.20
N SER A 57 8.26 -6.67 -7.19
CA SER A 57 8.98 -7.91 -6.95
C SER A 57 8.81 -8.89 -8.11
N ALA A 58 7.59 -9.04 -8.60
CA ALA A 58 7.30 -9.90 -9.75
C ALA A 58 7.97 -9.38 -11.03
N ALA A 59 7.88 -8.06 -11.29
CA ALA A 59 8.49 -7.44 -12.46
C ALA A 59 10.02 -7.56 -12.45
N PHE A 60 10.67 -7.33 -11.30
CA PHE A 60 12.12 -7.46 -11.17
C PHE A 60 12.55 -8.91 -11.34
N ARG A 61 11.81 -9.86 -10.77
CA ARG A 61 12.11 -11.28 -10.95
C ARG A 61 11.93 -11.73 -12.39
N ALA A 62 10.88 -11.31 -13.08
CA ALA A 62 10.69 -11.61 -14.50
C ALA A 62 11.84 -11.06 -15.37
N ALA A 63 12.26 -9.82 -15.11
CA ALA A 63 13.40 -9.22 -15.79
C ALA A 63 14.73 -9.96 -15.48
N ASP A 64 14.97 -10.37 -14.23
CA ASP A 64 16.15 -11.16 -13.83
C ASP A 64 16.16 -12.54 -14.51
N LEU A 65 15.01 -13.07 -14.91
CA LEU A 65 14.86 -14.30 -15.69
C LEU A 65 14.99 -14.06 -17.21
N GLY A 66 15.33 -12.84 -17.64
CA GLY A 66 15.54 -12.50 -19.04
C GLY A 66 14.29 -12.15 -19.84
N MET A 67 13.13 -12.00 -19.20
CA MET A 67 11.89 -11.62 -19.85
C MET A 67 11.87 -10.11 -20.14
N LYS A 68 11.43 -9.71 -21.33
CA LYS A 68 11.10 -8.32 -21.60
C LYS A 68 9.86 -7.95 -20.76
N THR A 69 10.03 -7.07 -19.76
CA THR A 69 9.02 -6.81 -18.75
C THR A 69 8.54 -5.37 -18.79
N VAL A 70 7.20 -5.21 -18.75
CA VAL A 70 6.52 -3.92 -18.60
C VAL A 70 5.80 -3.90 -17.27
N LEU A 71 6.00 -2.82 -16.51
CA LEU A 71 5.35 -2.54 -15.24
C LEU A 71 4.41 -1.34 -15.41
N VAL A 72 3.10 -1.56 -15.28
CA VAL A 72 2.08 -0.52 -15.39
C VAL A 72 1.70 -0.04 -13.99
N GLU A 73 1.80 1.28 -13.75
CA GLU A 73 1.46 1.89 -12.47
C GLU A 73 0.67 3.19 -12.68
N ARG A 74 -0.43 3.35 -11.98
CA ARG A 74 -1.29 4.55 -12.10
C ARG A 74 -0.69 5.81 -11.46
N TYR A 75 0.20 5.64 -10.50
CA TYR A 75 0.87 6.74 -9.81
C TYR A 75 2.27 7.01 -10.39
N SER A 76 2.76 8.22 -10.17
CA SER A 76 4.09 8.63 -10.65
C SER A 76 5.26 7.98 -9.89
N THR A 77 4.99 7.31 -8.77
CA THR A 77 6.00 6.68 -7.92
C THR A 77 5.73 5.19 -7.76
N LEU A 78 6.78 4.38 -7.83
CA LEU A 78 6.70 2.96 -7.53
C LEU A 78 6.57 2.73 -6.01
N GLY A 79 6.17 1.51 -5.64
CA GLY A 79 6.09 1.10 -4.23
C GLY A 79 4.68 0.91 -3.71
N GLY A 80 3.66 1.37 -4.46
CA GLY A 80 2.24 1.22 -4.11
C GLY A 80 1.89 1.83 -2.75
N VAL A 81 0.78 1.38 -2.18
CA VAL A 81 0.30 1.82 -0.85
C VAL A 81 1.36 1.60 0.23
N CYS A 82 2.02 0.44 0.23
CA CYS A 82 2.98 0.07 1.27
C CYS A 82 4.09 1.11 1.45
N LEU A 83 4.78 1.50 0.38
CA LEU A 83 5.90 2.43 0.48
C LEU A 83 5.46 3.89 0.60
N ASN A 84 4.41 4.27 -0.11
CA ASN A 84 4.04 5.67 -0.21
C ASN A 84 3.15 6.16 0.93
N VAL A 85 2.16 5.35 1.34
CA VAL A 85 1.10 5.79 2.27
C VAL A 85 0.70 4.73 3.30
N GLY A 86 1.52 3.71 3.52
CA GLY A 86 1.21 2.60 4.42
C GLY A 86 2.38 2.17 5.31
N CYS A 87 2.96 1.01 5.03
CA CYS A 87 3.95 0.34 5.89
C CYS A 87 5.17 1.22 6.21
N ILE A 88 5.72 1.89 5.22
CA ILE A 88 6.97 2.65 5.42
C ILE A 88 6.74 3.91 6.24
N PRO A 89 5.81 4.81 5.90
CA PRO A 89 5.56 5.98 6.72
C PRO A 89 5.08 5.62 8.13
N SER A 90 4.24 4.59 8.29
CA SER A 90 3.80 4.16 9.62
C SER A 90 4.95 3.62 10.47
N LYS A 91 5.84 2.78 9.91
CA LYS A 91 7.00 2.26 10.65
C LYS A 91 8.00 3.35 11.00
N ALA A 92 8.22 4.34 10.13
CA ALA A 92 9.07 5.48 10.44
C ALA A 92 8.54 6.26 11.67
N LEU A 93 7.22 6.51 11.72
CA LEU A 93 6.58 7.21 12.84
C LEU A 93 6.52 6.35 14.10
N LEU A 94 6.18 5.07 14.00
CA LEU A 94 6.12 4.15 15.12
C LEU A 94 7.51 3.97 15.78
N HIS A 95 8.57 3.92 14.97
CA HIS A 95 9.93 3.88 15.52
C HIS A 95 10.27 5.17 16.29
N THR A 96 9.88 6.33 15.78
CA THR A 96 10.08 7.60 16.50
C THR A 96 9.30 7.60 17.82
N ALA A 97 8.04 7.12 17.84
CA ALA A 97 7.27 7.00 19.07
C ALA A 97 7.93 6.03 20.06
N LEU A 98 8.39 4.87 19.60
CA LEU A 98 9.10 3.89 20.42
C LEU A 98 10.32 4.48 21.12
N VAL A 99 11.13 5.29 20.43
CA VAL A 99 12.30 5.94 21.02
C VAL A 99 11.90 6.90 22.16
N ILE A 100 10.77 7.59 22.03
CA ILE A 100 10.24 8.46 23.09
C ILE A 100 9.81 7.61 24.30
N ASP A 101 9.07 6.54 24.06
CA ASP A 101 8.59 5.64 25.12
C ASP A 101 9.77 4.96 25.86
N GLU A 102 10.79 4.50 25.12
CA GLU A 102 11.99 3.91 25.70
C GLU A 102 12.78 4.91 26.55
N ALA A 103 12.89 6.17 26.10
CA ALA A 103 13.52 7.23 26.89
C ALA A 103 12.75 7.51 28.19
N GLU A 104 11.42 7.55 28.14
CA GLU A 104 10.57 7.72 29.32
C GLU A 104 10.68 6.54 30.29
N ALA A 105 10.73 5.30 29.78
CA ALA A 105 10.87 4.08 30.59
C ALA A 105 12.17 4.05 31.40
N LEU A 106 13.26 4.69 30.96
CA LEU A 106 14.53 4.79 31.67
C LEU A 106 14.41 5.54 33.02
N ALA A 107 13.35 6.29 33.23
CA ALA A 107 13.08 6.94 34.51
C ALA A 107 12.99 5.92 35.66
N SER A 108 12.48 4.73 35.40
CA SER A 108 12.43 3.62 36.38
C SER A 108 13.82 3.08 36.76
N HIS A 109 14.83 3.33 35.92
CA HIS A 109 16.23 2.96 36.15
C HIS A 109 17.06 4.14 36.69
N GLY A 110 16.40 5.25 37.08
CA GLY A 110 17.05 6.43 37.62
C GLY A 110 17.60 7.41 36.58
N ILE A 111 17.27 7.24 35.29
CA ILE A 111 17.68 8.15 34.21
C ILE A 111 16.44 8.86 33.71
N SER A 112 16.36 10.17 33.89
CA SER A 112 15.21 10.96 33.42
C SER A 112 15.61 11.96 32.35
N PHE A 113 14.84 12.01 31.28
CA PHE A 113 14.91 13.02 30.23
C PHE A 113 13.80 14.06 30.43
N GLY A 114 13.98 15.26 29.93
CA GLY A 114 12.91 16.26 29.88
C GLY A 114 11.77 15.82 28.96
N LYS A 115 10.63 16.53 29.02
CA LYS A 115 9.54 16.28 28.07
C LYS A 115 10.01 16.59 26.66
N PRO A 116 9.71 15.72 25.67
CA PRO A 116 10.11 15.95 24.31
C PRO A 116 9.39 17.17 23.70
N GLU A 117 10.12 18.01 23.00
CA GLU A 117 9.55 19.01 22.09
C GLU A 117 9.38 18.38 20.71
N ILE A 118 8.15 18.41 20.18
CA ILE A 118 7.82 17.77 18.91
C ILE A 118 7.53 18.84 17.87
N ASP A 119 8.41 18.92 16.87
CA ASP A 119 8.21 19.71 15.65
C ASP A 119 7.58 18.82 14.59
N LEU A 120 6.27 19.00 14.36
CA LEU A 120 5.53 18.17 13.40
C LEU A 120 5.99 18.36 11.96
N ASP A 121 6.49 19.54 11.59
CA ASP A 121 6.97 19.81 10.23
C ASP A 121 8.23 19.01 9.95
N LYS A 122 9.19 19.03 10.87
CA LYS A 122 10.40 18.22 10.77
C LYS A 122 10.12 16.72 10.82
N LEU A 123 9.15 16.30 11.62
CA LEU A 123 8.74 14.89 11.67
C LEU A 123 8.11 14.44 10.34
N ARG A 124 7.30 15.27 9.69
CA ARG A 124 6.77 15.03 8.34
C ARG A 124 7.88 14.94 7.30
N ASP A 125 8.85 15.86 7.36
CA ASP A 125 9.99 15.88 6.44
C ASP A 125 10.84 14.62 6.59
N PHE A 126 11.13 14.21 7.83
CA PHE A 126 11.82 12.95 8.12
C PHE A 126 11.08 11.76 7.50
N LYS A 127 9.79 11.59 7.80
CA LYS A 127 8.94 10.53 7.25
C LYS A 127 8.96 10.55 5.71
N SER A 128 8.78 11.72 5.11
CA SER A 128 8.74 11.90 3.65
C SER A 128 10.10 11.60 3.02
N GLY A 129 11.20 11.95 3.70
CA GLY A 129 12.55 11.60 3.30
C GLY A 129 12.81 10.11 3.25
N VAL A 130 12.30 9.35 4.23
CA VAL A 130 12.38 7.87 4.24
C VAL A 130 11.63 7.28 3.04
N VAL A 131 10.41 7.72 2.80
CA VAL A 131 9.59 7.28 1.66
C VAL A 131 10.31 7.58 0.34
N LYS A 132 10.77 8.81 0.15
CA LYS A 132 11.47 9.25 -1.06
C LYS A 132 12.74 8.43 -1.33
N LYS A 133 13.52 8.15 -0.30
CA LYS A 133 14.73 7.33 -0.43
C LYS A 133 14.41 5.94 -0.97
N LEU A 134 13.38 5.28 -0.46
CA LEU A 134 13.01 3.93 -0.87
C LEU A 134 12.36 3.90 -2.27
N THR A 135 11.45 4.81 -2.56
CA THR A 135 10.81 4.88 -3.89
C THR A 135 11.80 5.24 -5.00
N THR A 136 12.76 6.14 -4.72
CA THR A 136 13.87 6.43 -5.63
C THR A 136 14.75 5.20 -5.86
N GLY A 137 15.02 4.42 -4.81
CA GLY A 137 15.74 3.16 -4.92
C GLY A 137 15.04 2.15 -5.83
N LEU A 138 13.70 2.02 -5.72
CA LEU A 138 12.91 1.16 -6.60
C LEU A 138 12.98 1.60 -8.07
N ALA A 139 12.87 2.90 -8.34
CA ALA A 139 13.00 3.42 -9.69
C ALA A 139 14.40 3.12 -10.30
N GLY A 140 15.44 3.25 -9.48
CA GLY A 140 16.81 2.85 -9.84
C GLY A 140 16.92 1.35 -10.17
N MET A 141 16.31 0.49 -9.34
CA MET A 141 16.29 -0.96 -9.56
C MET A 141 15.53 -1.37 -10.83
N ALA A 142 14.40 -0.71 -11.12
CA ALA A 142 13.63 -0.92 -12.35
C ALA A 142 14.49 -0.58 -13.58
N LYS A 143 15.16 0.59 -13.56
CA LYS A 143 16.06 1.04 -14.63
C LYS A 143 17.24 0.08 -14.83
N ALA A 144 17.89 -0.36 -13.77
CA ALA A 144 19.03 -1.28 -13.83
C ALA A 144 18.64 -2.63 -14.47
N ARG A 145 17.41 -3.09 -14.26
CA ARG A 145 16.85 -4.33 -14.85
C ARG A 145 16.18 -4.14 -16.19
N LYS A 146 16.20 -2.93 -16.72
CA LYS A 146 15.53 -2.58 -17.99
C LYS A 146 14.02 -2.90 -17.97
N VAL A 147 13.37 -2.82 -16.79
CA VAL A 147 11.92 -2.89 -16.68
C VAL A 147 11.35 -1.58 -17.22
N GLU A 148 10.51 -1.67 -18.25
CA GLU A 148 9.84 -0.51 -18.81
C GLU A 148 8.64 -0.15 -17.92
N VAL A 149 8.66 1.05 -17.33
CA VAL A 149 7.58 1.54 -16.48
C VAL A 149 6.66 2.42 -17.32
N VAL A 150 5.38 2.04 -17.37
CA VAL A 150 4.33 2.80 -18.07
C VAL A 150 3.39 3.37 -17.03
N THR A 151 3.38 4.70 -16.91
CA THR A 151 2.50 5.38 -15.94
C THR A 151 1.13 5.62 -16.55
N GLY A 152 0.09 5.16 -15.86
CA GLY A 152 -1.31 5.32 -16.25
C GLY A 152 -2.22 4.25 -15.69
N VAL A 153 -3.52 4.41 -15.95
CA VAL A 153 -4.55 3.46 -15.56
C VAL A 153 -4.66 2.39 -16.64
N GLY A 154 -4.35 1.15 -16.28
CA GLY A 154 -4.41 -0.01 -17.17
C GLY A 154 -5.81 -0.65 -17.19
N ALA A 155 -6.29 -0.98 -18.39
CA ALA A 155 -7.51 -1.75 -18.61
C ALA A 155 -7.24 -2.86 -19.65
N PHE A 156 -7.58 -4.10 -19.32
CA PHE A 156 -7.49 -5.20 -20.28
C PHE A 156 -8.53 -5.02 -21.39
N VAL A 157 -8.10 -5.08 -22.64
CA VAL A 157 -9.00 -5.01 -23.81
C VAL A 157 -9.22 -6.39 -24.43
N ASP A 158 -8.27 -7.29 -24.25
CA ASP A 158 -8.39 -8.72 -24.55
C ASP A 158 -7.41 -9.55 -23.70
N PRO A 159 -7.29 -10.87 -23.87
CA PRO A 159 -6.38 -11.70 -23.07
C PRO A 159 -4.90 -11.38 -23.19
N HIS A 160 -4.48 -10.61 -24.20
CA HIS A 160 -3.08 -10.29 -24.50
C HIS A 160 -2.80 -8.81 -24.73
N HIS A 161 -3.79 -7.93 -24.56
CA HIS A 161 -3.62 -6.51 -24.75
C HIS A 161 -4.18 -5.73 -23.56
N MET A 162 -3.40 -4.74 -23.11
CA MET A 162 -3.80 -3.76 -22.12
C MET A 162 -3.69 -2.36 -22.69
N GLU A 163 -4.75 -1.60 -22.55
CA GLU A 163 -4.76 -0.17 -22.77
C GLU A 163 -4.34 0.54 -21.50
N VAL A 164 -3.39 1.47 -21.61
CA VAL A 164 -2.92 2.29 -20.48
C VAL A 164 -3.19 3.75 -20.81
N GLN A 165 -4.08 4.36 -20.03
CA GLN A 165 -4.42 5.78 -20.14
C GLN A 165 -3.58 6.58 -19.15
N GLY A 166 -2.63 7.34 -19.65
CA GLY A 166 -1.76 8.24 -18.90
C GLY A 166 -1.86 9.69 -19.35
N ASP A 167 -1.10 10.59 -18.74
CA ASP A 167 -1.05 12.02 -19.07
C ASP A 167 -0.55 12.28 -20.50
N GLY A 168 0.32 11.39 -21.01
CA GLY A 168 0.83 11.44 -22.39
C GLY A 168 -0.10 10.82 -23.44
N GLY A 169 -1.33 10.51 -23.08
CA GLY A 169 -2.31 9.85 -23.94
C GLY A 169 -2.41 8.35 -23.70
N LYS A 170 -3.05 7.69 -24.63
CA LYS A 170 -3.34 6.27 -24.61
C LYS A 170 -2.20 5.46 -25.23
N LYS A 171 -1.77 4.39 -24.57
CA LYS A 171 -0.83 3.39 -25.10
C LYS A 171 -1.45 2.00 -25.01
N VAL A 172 -1.14 1.15 -25.96
CA VAL A 172 -1.53 -0.25 -25.95
C VAL A 172 -0.30 -1.13 -25.77
N VAL A 173 -0.33 -1.96 -24.75
CA VAL A 173 0.73 -2.93 -24.42
C VAL A 173 0.23 -4.32 -24.78
N LYS A 174 0.95 -5.00 -25.70
CA LYS A 174 0.76 -6.41 -26.02
C LYS A 174 1.70 -7.26 -25.18
N PHE A 175 1.18 -8.33 -24.59
CA PHE A 175 1.93 -9.18 -23.69
C PHE A 175 1.64 -10.67 -23.94
N LYS A 176 2.61 -11.52 -23.59
CA LYS A 176 2.40 -12.98 -23.62
C LYS A 176 1.76 -13.48 -22.33
N GLN A 177 2.20 -12.92 -21.19
CA GLN A 177 1.71 -13.25 -19.84
C GLN A 177 1.51 -11.99 -19.03
N ALA A 178 0.57 -12.01 -18.10
CA ALA A 178 0.31 -10.89 -17.20
C ALA A 178 0.20 -11.33 -15.74
N ILE A 179 0.65 -10.45 -14.84
CA ILE A 179 0.47 -10.56 -13.39
C ILE A 179 -0.34 -9.35 -12.93
N ILE A 180 -1.48 -9.62 -12.28
CA ILE A 180 -2.31 -8.58 -11.69
C ILE A 180 -1.90 -8.40 -10.22
N ALA A 181 -1.28 -7.27 -9.90
CA ALA A 181 -0.84 -6.89 -8.56
C ALA A 181 -1.39 -5.50 -8.19
N ALA A 182 -2.66 -5.26 -8.51
CA ALA A 182 -3.32 -3.95 -8.43
C ALA A 182 -3.52 -3.43 -7.00
N GLY A 183 -3.27 -4.26 -5.97
CA GLY A 183 -3.33 -3.87 -4.57
C GLY A 183 -4.74 -3.71 -4.03
N SER A 184 -4.89 -2.83 -3.05
CA SER A 184 -6.14 -2.55 -2.36
C SER A 184 -6.21 -1.07 -1.97
N GLU A 185 -7.38 -0.61 -1.61
CA GLU A 185 -7.61 0.74 -1.09
C GLU A 185 -8.47 0.68 0.18
N SER A 186 -8.47 1.77 0.95
CA SER A 186 -9.29 1.88 2.15
C SER A 186 -10.78 1.89 1.80
N VAL A 187 -11.57 1.17 2.58
CA VAL A 187 -13.03 1.16 2.43
C VAL A 187 -13.60 2.50 2.86
N LYS A 188 -14.42 3.11 2.00
CA LYS A 188 -15.20 4.29 2.36
C LYS A 188 -16.54 3.87 2.96
N LEU A 189 -16.79 4.27 4.20
CA LEU A 189 -18.05 3.98 4.88
C LEU A 189 -19.12 4.97 4.42
N PRO A 190 -20.22 4.51 3.80
CA PRO A 190 -21.18 5.40 3.14
C PRO A 190 -22.00 6.29 4.10
N PHE A 191 -22.01 5.97 5.39
CA PHE A 191 -22.72 6.74 6.42
C PHE A 191 -21.87 7.86 7.05
N LEU A 192 -20.57 7.95 6.71
CA LEU A 192 -19.72 9.03 7.21
C LEU A 192 -19.98 10.32 6.43
N PRO A 193 -20.09 11.47 7.12
CA PRO A 193 -20.22 12.77 6.46
C PRO A 193 -18.91 13.13 5.74
N ASP A 194 -19.01 13.97 4.73
CA ASP A 194 -17.85 14.60 4.11
C ASP A 194 -17.34 15.74 4.99
N ASP A 195 -16.32 15.44 5.79
CA ASP A 195 -15.72 16.39 6.74
C ASP A 195 -14.19 16.21 6.69
N PRO A 196 -13.40 17.29 6.53
CA PRO A 196 -11.94 17.20 6.43
C PRO A 196 -11.24 16.67 7.68
N ARG A 197 -11.94 16.57 8.81
CA ARG A 197 -11.44 15.92 10.04
C ARG A 197 -11.59 14.41 10.03
N ILE A 198 -12.40 13.87 9.11
CA ILE A 198 -12.55 12.43 8.93
C ILE A 198 -11.52 11.98 7.90
N VAL A 199 -10.59 11.15 8.33
CA VAL A 199 -9.50 10.67 7.51
C VAL A 199 -9.41 9.15 7.57
N ASP A 200 -8.92 8.56 6.49
CA ASP A 200 -8.48 7.17 6.47
C ASP A 200 -7.02 7.05 6.95
N SER A 201 -6.45 5.85 6.86
CA SER A 201 -5.06 5.61 7.23
C SER A 201 -4.07 6.49 6.45
N THR A 202 -4.33 6.75 5.17
CA THR A 202 -3.50 7.62 4.34
C THR A 202 -3.49 9.05 4.88
N GLY A 203 -4.69 9.60 5.12
CA GLY A 203 -4.82 10.95 5.66
C GLY A 203 -4.26 11.09 7.08
N ALA A 204 -4.40 10.04 7.91
CA ALA A 204 -3.81 10.04 9.25
C ALA A 204 -2.27 10.10 9.22
N LEU A 205 -1.64 9.41 8.26
CA LEU A 205 -0.18 9.41 8.08
C LEU A 205 0.38 10.73 7.51
N GLU A 206 -0.46 11.63 7.02
CA GLU A 206 -0.02 12.98 6.62
C GLU A 206 0.43 13.84 7.79
N LEU A 207 -0.04 13.55 9.01
CA LEU A 207 0.28 14.29 10.25
C LEU A 207 0.02 15.80 10.13
N ARG A 208 -1.14 16.17 9.61
CA ARG A 208 -1.50 17.59 9.43
C ARG A 208 -1.56 18.35 10.74
N GLN A 209 -2.01 17.66 11.80
CA GLN A 209 -2.17 18.21 13.14
C GLN A 209 -2.08 17.13 14.21
N GLN A 210 -1.85 17.52 15.45
CA GLN A 210 -1.97 16.66 16.62
C GLN A 210 -3.32 16.93 17.30
N PRO A 211 -4.33 16.06 17.14
CA PRO A 211 -5.63 16.27 17.75
C PRO A 211 -5.55 16.03 19.27
N LYS A 212 -6.26 16.85 20.06
CA LYS A 212 -6.38 16.62 21.51
C LYS A 212 -7.19 15.37 21.86
N ARG A 213 -8.14 15.00 21.00
CA ARG A 213 -8.97 13.80 21.09
C ARG A 213 -9.16 13.23 19.70
N MET A 214 -9.05 11.92 19.59
CA MET A 214 -9.21 11.20 18.33
C MET A 214 -10.15 10.02 18.54
N LEU A 215 -11.11 9.86 17.65
CA LEU A 215 -11.96 8.68 17.56
C LEU A 215 -11.42 7.78 16.44
N VAL A 216 -11.16 6.52 16.78
CA VAL A 216 -10.78 5.50 15.80
C VAL A 216 -11.95 4.53 15.64
N ILE A 217 -12.42 4.37 14.41
CA ILE A 217 -13.48 3.40 14.07
C ILE A 217 -12.80 2.15 13.51
N GLY A 218 -12.86 1.08 14.26
CA GLY A 218 -12.20 -0.18 13.95
C GLY A 218 -10.96 -0.43 14.82
N GLY A 219 -10.43 -1.64 14.75
CA GLY A 219 -9.29 -2.09 15.55
C GLY A 219 -8.56 -3.23 14.84
N GLY A 220 -8.58 -3.25 13.51
CA GLY A 220 -7.85 -4.21 12.69
C GLY A 220 -6.37 -3.85 12.56
N ILE A 221 -5.71 -4.48 11.57
CA ILE A 221 -4.26 -4.32 11.37
C ILE A 221 -3.88 -2.97 10.75
N ILE A 222 -4.83 -2.33 10.10
CA ILE A 222 -4.62 -1.00 9.48
C ILE A 222 -5.25 0.07 10.37
#